data_70f10878ece06f807bb7b28c8b4649e4
#
_entry.id   70f10878ece06f807bb7b28c8b4649e4
#
_cell.length_a   1.000
_cell.length_b   1.000
_cell.length_c   1.000
_cell.angle_alpha   90.00
_cell.angle_beta   90.00
_cell.angle_gamma   90.00
#
_symmetry.space_group_name_H-M   'P 1'
#
loop_
_entity.id
_entity.type
_entity.pdbx_description
1 polymer ?
#
loop_
_entity_poly.entity_id
_entity_poly.type
_entity_poly.pdbx_seq_one_letter_code
_entity_poly.pdbx_strand_id
1 'polypeptide(L)'
;MLHVPCFMTLSIPDQIKNQIEAAENILLLVKQNACGDEVAASWGLFQLLKNLGKNPTVLESNLQARNLKFLAAPEKMEKEIVGARDFVLSFSTARNKIIDFRTENKIDSFDIYITPEKETVDPRDFSFIPAKFKYDLLVVLGCQNLDQFGEMREKNADLFFEVPIVNIDNSGANEISAR
;
A
#
# COMPACT_ATOMS: atom_id res chain seq x y z
N MET A 1 -12.08 -28.33 -36.67
CA MET A 1 -12.30 -26.90 -36.44
C MET A 1 -12.18 -26.64 -34.97
N LEU A 2 -11.01 -26.22 -34.51
CA LEU A 2 -10.76 -25.95 -33.11
C LEU A 2 -11.38 -24.60 -32.74
N HIS A 3 -12.38 -24.62 -31.92
CA HIS A 3 -13.02 -23.42 -31.37
C HIS A 3 -12.05 -22.80 -30.34
N VAL A 4 -11.30 -21.78 -30.74
CA VAL A 4 -10.50 -20.98 -29.82
C VAL A 4 -11.49 -20.18 -29.00
N PRO A 5 -11.54 -20.35 -27.64
CA PRO A 5 -12.39 -19.51 -26.84
C PRO A 5 -11.91 -18.07 -26.96
N CYS A 6 -12.79 -17.19 -27.42
CA CYS A 6 -12.58 -15.76 -27.39
C CYS A 6 -12.48 -15.35 -25.91
N PHE A 7 -11.28 -15.06 -25.43
CA PHE A 7 -11.11 -14.44 -24.12
C PHE A 7 -11.74 -13.06 -24.21
N MET A 8 -12.95 -12.91 -23.67
CA MET A 8 -13.56 -11.60 -23.45
C MET A 8 -12.63 -10.85 -22.49
N THR A 9 -11.91 -9.88 -23.01
CA THR A 9 -11.19 -8.93 -22.18
C THR A 9 -12.24 -8.13 -21.40
N LEU A 10 -12.15 -8.18 -20.07
CA LEU A 10 -13.02 -7.40 -19.20
C LEU A 10 -12.94 -5.92 -19.58
N SER A 11 -14.05 -5.22 -19.52
CA SER A 11 -14.05 -3.76 -19.67
C SER A 11 -13.20 -3.11 -18.57
N ILE A 12 -12.65 -1.91 -18.82
CA ILE A 12 -11.85 -1.18 -17.82
C ILE A 12 -12.63 -0.99 -16.51
N PRO A 13 -13.93 -0.59 -16.51
CA PRO A 13 -14.71 -0.51 -15.28
C PRO A 13 -14.83 -1.83 -14.54
N ASP A 14 -14.97 -2.96 -15.25
CA ASP A 14 -15.04 -4.27 -14.61
C ASP A 14 -13.70 -4.68 -13.99
N GLN A 15 -12.59 -4.33 -14.64
CA GLN A 15 -11.24 -4.56 -14.09
C GLN A 15 -11.04 -3.75 -12.80
N ILE A 16 -11.38 -2.48 -12.80
CA ILE A 16 -11.31 -1.61 -11.61
C ILE A 16 -12.18 -2.16 -10.48
N LYS A 17 -13.41 -2.54 -10.80
CA LYS A 17 -14.33 -3.14 -9.84
C LYS A 17 -13.73 -4.40 -9.20
N ASN A 18 -13.19 -5.31 -10.01
CA ASN A 18 -12.57 -6.54 -9.53
C ASN A 18 -11.37 -6.25 -8.63
N GLN A 19 -10.53 -5.25 -8.97
CA GLN A 19 -9.39 -4.82 -8.14
C GLN A 19 -9.85 -4.29 -6.78
N ILE A 20 -10.89 -3.45 -6.76
CA ILE A 20 -11.46 -2.92 -5.53
C ILE A 20 -12.11 -4.04 -4.70
N GLU A 21 -12.82 -4.97 -5.32
CA GLU A 21 -13.45 -6.10 -4.63
C GLU A 21 -12.41 -7.02 -3.98
N ALA A 22 -11.30 -7.28 -4.67
CA ALA A 22 -10.21 -8.13 -4.18
C ALA A 22 -9.37 -7.48 -3.07
N ALA A 23 -9.22 -6.16 -3.08
CA ALA A 23 -8.42 -5.42 -2.10
C ALA A 23 -9.18 -5.26 -0.77
N GLU A 24 -8.44 -5.27 0.33
CA GLU A 24 -8.94 -4.98 1.68
C GLU A 24 -8.42 -3.62 2.17
N ASN A 25 -7.12 -3.38 2.01
CA ASN A 25 -6.43 -2.17 2.46
C ASN A 25 -6.04 -1.29 1.27
N ILE A 26 -6.73 -0.19 1.09
CA ILE A 26 -6.62 0.66 -0.09
C ILE A 26 -5.99 2.00 0.28
N LEU A 27 -4.89 2.37 -0.40
CA LEU A 27 -4.26 3.67 -0.24
C LEU A 27 -4.72 4.62 -1.35
N LEU A 28 -5.38 5.70 -0.95
CA LEU A 28 -5.80 6.78 -1.83
C LEU A 28 -4.71 7.84 -1.89
N LEU A 29 -4.17 8.07 -3.08
CA LEU A 29 -3.07 8.97 -3.33
C LEU A 29 -3.56 10.19 -4.11
N VAL A 30 -3.26 11.37 -3.58
CA VAL A 30 -3.52 12.63 -4.25
C VAL A 30 -2.19 13.31 -4.51
N LYS A 31 -1.97 13.83 -5.72
CA LYS A 31 -0.70 14.48 -6.10
C LYS A 31 -0.37 15.66 -5.19
N GLN A 32 0.89 16.06 -5.16
CA GLN A 32 1.30 17.31 -4.52
C GLN A 32 0.61 18.49 -5.19
N ASN A 33 0.16 19.47 -4.39
CA ASN A 33 -0.58 20.64 -4.87
C ASN A 33 -1.90 20.31 -5.58
N ALA A 34 -2.58 19.25 -5.15
CA ALA A 34 -3.90 18.89 -5.64
C ALA A 34 -4.89 20.05 -5.49
N CYS A 35 -5.79 20.18 -6.45
CA CYS A 35 -6.90 21.13 -6.35
C CYS A 35 -7.98 20.62 -5.38
N GLY A 36 -8.91 21.51 -5.01
CA GLY A 36 -10.00 21.15 -4.10
C GLY A 36 -10.85 19.97 -4.59
N ASP A 37 -11.05 19.87 -5.89
CA ASP A 37 -11.87 18.81 -6.49
C ASP A 37 -11.21 17.43 -6.36
N GLU A 38 -9.90 17.35 -6.55
CA GLU A 38 -9.11 16.11 -6.39
C GLU A 38 -9.13 15.63 -4.94
N VAL A 39 -8.97 16.57 -4.00
CA VAL A 39 -9.06 16.27 -2.56
C VAL A 39 -10.48 15.84 -2.20
N ALA A 40 -11.51 16.56 -2.65
CA ALA A 40 -12.91 16.22 -2.39
C ALA A 40 -13.26 14.85 -2.98
N ALA A 41 -12.76 14.53 -4.18
CA ALA A 41 -12.95 13.22 -4.80
C ALA A 41 -12.32 12.11 -3.98
N SER A 42 -11.10 12.33 -3.43
CA SER A 42 -10.44 11.34 -2.57
C SER A 42 -11.22 11.09 -1.28
N TRP A 43 -11.77 12.14 -0.65
CA TRP A 43 -12.59 12.02 0.55
C TRP A 43 -13.92 11.32 0.28
N GLY A 44 -14.57 11.64 -0.86
CA GLY A 44 -15.77 10.95 -1.30
C GLY A 44 -15.53 9.46 -1.55
N LEU A 45 -14.43 9.13 -2.23
CA LEU A 45 -14.04 7.76 -2.49
C LEU A 45 -13.69 7.01 -1.18
N PHE A 46 -13.03 7.68 -0.23
CA PHE A 46 -12.78 7.12 1.09
C PHE A 46 -14.08 6.66 1.77
N GLN A 47 -15.10 7.52 1.80
CA GLN A 47 -16.39 7.19 2.39
C GLN A 47 -17.10 6.04 1.65
N LEU A 48 -17.03 6.03 0.33
CA LEU A 48 -17.58 4.95 -0.49
C LEU A 48 -16.92 3.61 -0.14
N LEU A 49 -15.58 3.55 -0.15
CA LEU A 49 -14.82 2.34 0.15
C LEU A 49 -15.06 1.85 1.57
N LYS A 50 -15.15 2.77 2.55
CA LYS A 50 -15.49 2.45 3.92
C LYS A 50 -16.89 1.81 4.02
N ASN A 51 -17.88 2.35 3.30
CA ASN A 51 -19.22 1.77 3.26
C ASN A 51 -19.27 0.40 2.58
N LEU A 52 -18.31 0.10 1.69
CA LEU A 52 -18.11 -1.21 1.09
C LEU A 52 -17.33 -2.19 1.99
N GLY A 53 -17.05 -1.82 3.23
CA GLY A 53 -16.34 -2.64 4.20
C GLY A 53 -14.83 -2.74 3.97
N LYS A 54 -14.24 -1.82 3.17
CA LYS A 54 -12.80 -1.75 2.94
C LYS A 54 -12.12 -0.89 4.01
N ASN A 55 -10.79 -0.98 4.08
CA ASN A 55 -9.94 -0.18 4.98
C ASN A 55 -9.18 0.89 4.17
N PRO A 56 -9.83 1.97 3.73
CA PRO A 56 -9.14 3.02 2.99
C PRO A 56 -8.28 3.88 3.89
N THR A 57 -7.18 4.39 3.35
CA THR A 57 -6.32 5.40 3.95
C THR A 57 -6.09 6.49 2.91
N VAL A 58 -6.23 7.77 3.27
CA VAL A 58 -5.89 8.88 2.39
C VAL A 58 -4.48 9.35 2.70
N LEU A 59 -3.62 9.40 1.68
CA LEU A 59 -2.33 10.04 1.78
C LEU A 59 -2.43 11.46 1.24
N GLU A 60 -2.22 12.42 2.11
CA GLU A 60 -2.33 13.82 1.78
C GLU A 60 -1.08 14.57 2.27
N SER A 61 -0.16 14.83 1.34
CA SER A 61 1.12 15.45 1.64
C SER A 61 1.04 16.97 1.85
N ASN A 62 -0.04 17.64 1.42
CA ASN A 62 -0.12 19.11 1.52
C ASN A 62 -1.57 19.62 1.45
N LEU A 63 -2.23 19.69 2.60
CA LEU A 63 -3.57 20.24 2.73
C LEU A 63 -3.59 21.77 2.49
N GLN A 64 -3.70 22.17 1.24
CA GLN A 64 -4.22 23.51 0.94
C GLN A 64 -5.77 23.56 0.88
N ALA A 65 -6.43 22.49 1.34
CA ALA A 65 -7.89 22.35 1.33
C ALA A 65 -8.59 23.26 2.36
N ARG A 66 -8.15 24.53 2.47
CA ARG A 66 -8.76 25.53 3.38
C ARG A 66 -10.25 25.76 3.09
N ASN A 67 -10.72 25.44 1.88
CA ASN A 67 -12.08 25.68 1.44
C ASN A 67 -13.02 24.46 1.58
N LEU A 68 -12.50 23.31 2.02
CA LEU A 68 -13.28 22.06 2.15
C LEU A 68 -13.83 21.81 3.56
N LYS A 69 -13.88 22.82 4.42
CA LYS A 69 -14.39 22.72 5.80
C LYS A 69 -15.84 22.23 5.91
N PHE A 70 -16.58 22.26 4.82
CA PHE A 70 -17.96 21.76 4.74
C PHE A 70 -18.05 20.26 4.48
N LEU A 71 -16.92 19.61 4.12
CA LEU A 71 -16.84 18.16 3.96
C LEU A 71 -16.27 17.53 5.24
N ALA A 72 -16.80 16.37 5.60
CA ALA A 72 -16.22 15.57 6.68
C ALA A 72 -14.88 14.99 6.22
N ALA A 73 -13.81 15.36 6.91
CA ALA A 73 -12.48 14.81 6.61
C ALA A 73 -12.45 13.30 6.90
N PRO A 74 -11.68 12.51 6.13
CA PRO A 74 -11.44 11.10 6.44
C PRO A 74 -10.84 10.92 7.84
N GLU A 75 -11.30 9.89 8.54
CA GLU A 75 -10.79 9.56 9.89
C GLU A 75 -9.33 9.05 9.83
N LYS A 76 -8.93 8.49 8.71
CA LYS A 76 -7.60 7.91 8.50
C LYS A 76 -6.89 8.62 7.36
N MET A 77 -6.09 9.59 7.77
CA MET A 77 -5.25 10.39 6.88
C MET A 77 -3.80 10.28 7.33
N GLU A 78 -2.91 10.04 6.39
CA GLU A 78 -1.47 9.98 6.60
C GLU A 78 -0.80 11.06 5.74
N LYS A 79 0.31 11.62 6.21
CA LYS A 79 1.09 12.62 5.46
C LYS A 79 2.21 11.98 4.65
N GLU A 80 2.66 10.82 5.07
CA GLU A 80 3.71 10.04 4.46
C GLU A 80 3.44 8.56 4.64
N ILE A 81 4.01 7.74 3.78
CA ILE A 81 3.88 6.29 3.87
C ILE A 81 4.97 5.80 4.82
N VAL A 82 4.57 5.37 6.01
CA VAL A 82 5.47 4.80 7.01
C VAL A 82 5.10 3.32 7.22
N GLY A 83 6.11 2.46 7.25
CA GLY A 83 5.89 1.03 7.49
C GLY A 83 5.02 0.37 6.44
N ALA A 84 5.28 0.69 5.16
CA ALA A 84 4.52 0.13 4.05
C ALA A 84 4.64 -1.40 3.95
N ARG A 85 5.71 -1.96 4.48
CA ARG A 85 6.02 -3.39 4.44
C ARG A 85 6.72 -3.81 5.73
N ASP A 86 6.32 -4.94 6.29
CA ASP A 86 7.04 -5.58 7.38
C ASP A 86 8.17 -6.45 6.84
N PHE A 87 9.17 -6.71 7.69
CA PHE A 87 10.18 -7.74 7.45
C PHE A 87 10.08 -8.78 8.55
N VAL A 88 9.95 -10.03 8.14
CA VAL A 88 9.85 -11.15 9.07
C VAL A 88 11.22 -11.80 9.23
N LEU A 89 11.75 -11.78 10.44
CA LEU A 89 12.85 -12.63 10.82
C LEU A 89 12.28 -14.00 11.21
N SER A 90 12.48 -15.00 10.37
CA SER A 90 12.00 -16.36 10.59
C SER A 90 13.12 -17.25 11.10
N PHE A 91 12.83 -18.04 12.12
CA PHE A 91 13.72 -19.06 12.66
C PHE A 91 13.08 -20.44 12.51
N SER A 92 13.80 -21.37 11.87
CA SER A 92 13.32 -22.73 11.70
C SER A 92 13.42 -23.51 13.03
N THR A 93 12.27 -23.91 13.54
CA THR A 93 12.18 -24.71 14.78
C THR A 93 12.29 -26.21 14.54
N ALA A 94 12.53 -26.66 13.31
CA ALA A 94 12.59 -28.09 12.97
C ALA A 94 13.70 -28.85 13.70
N ARG A 95 14.84 -28.22 13.95
CA ARG A 95 16.00 -28.80 14.61
C ARG A 95 16.19 -28.35 16.05
N ASN A 96 15.69 -27.17 16.38
CA ASN A 96 15.87 -26.54 17.67
C ASN A 96 14.68 -25.64 18.01
N LYS A 97 14.06 -25.86 19.16
CA LYS A 97 12.93 -25.03 19.60
C LYS A 97 13.44 -23.75 20.25
N ILE A 98 12.65 -22.71 20.16
CA ILE A 98 12.85 -21.48 20.93
C ILE A 98 12.08 -21.64 22.24
N ILE A 99 12.77 -21.46 23.37
CA ILE A 99 12.19 -21.50 24.72
C ILE A 99 11.70 -20.11 25.11
N ASP A 100 12.50 -19.08 24.79
CA ASP A 100 12.23 -17.70 25.16
C ASP A 100 12.87 -16.72 24.16
N PHE A 101 12.35 -15.50 24.10
CA PHE A 101 12.96 -14.40 23.38
C PHE A 101 12.79 -13.09 24.14
N ARG A 102 13.75 -12.20 24.00
CA ARG A 102 13.68 -10.85 24.53
C ARG A 102 14.26 -9.87 23.53
N THR A 103 13.87 -8.63 23.60
CA THR A 103 14.36 -7.56 22.72
C THR A 103 14.98 -6.44 23.55
N GLU A 104 15.99 -5.78 23.02
CA GLU A 104 16.65 -4.62 23.61
C GLU A 104 16.86 -3.55 22.54
N ASN A 105 16.36 -2.37 22.81
CA ASN A 105 16.53 -1.22 21.90
C ASN A 105 17.74 -0.41 22.40
N LYS A 106 18.75 -0.28 21.58
CA LYS A 106 19.96 0.52 21.83
C LYS A 106 19.95 1.74 20.91
N ILE A 107 20.91 2.66 21.10
CA ILE A 107 20.98 3.90 20.32
C ILE A 107 21.12 3.61 18.83
N ASP A 108 21.95 2.64 18.46
CA ASP A 108 22.29 2.34 17.04
C ASP A 108 21.94 0.91 16.62
N SER A 109 21.28 0.12 17.50
CA SER A 109 20.90 -1.26 17.19
C SER A 109 19.62 -1.67 17.92
N PHE A 110 18.92 -2.62 17.35
CA PHE A 110 17.81 -3.34 17.98
C PHE A 110 18.20 -4.81 18.06
N ASP A 111 18.47 -5.30 19.27
CA ASP A 111 18.94 -6.66 19.49
C ASP A 111 17.77 -7.58 19.86
N ILE A 112 17.75 -8.74 19.23
CA ILE A 112 16.81 -9.82 19.55
C ILE A 112 17.62 -10.97 20.14
N TYR A 113 17.38 -11.27 21.41
CA TYR A 113 17.98 -12.41 22.11
C TYR A 113 17.03 -13.59 22.03
N ILE A 114 17.51 -14.70 21.49
CA ILE A 114 16.74 -15.93 21.35
C ILE A 114 17.38 -16.99 22.23
N THR A 115 16.59 -17.64 23.08
CA THR A 115 17.03 -18.74 23.93
C THR A 115 16.55 -20.05 23.31
N PRO A 116 17.45 -20.82 22.67
CA PRO A 116 17.12 -22.12 22.10
C PRO A 116 17.09 -23.22 23.17
N GLU A 117 16.37 -24.29 22.90
CA GLU A 117 16.35 -25.50 23.74
C GLU A 117 17.72 -26.22 23.76
N LYS A 118 18.46 -26.19 22.65
CA LYS A 118 19.79 -26.73 22.49
C LYS A 118 20.79 -25.59 22.44
N GLU A 119 21.99 -25.84 22.96
CA GLU A 119 23.04 -24.81 23.15
C GLU A 119 23.54 -24.14 21.86
N THR A 120 23.32 -24.75 20.70
CA THR A 120 23.81 -24.22 19.42
C THR A 120 22.68 -23.86 18.47
N VAL A 121 22.81 -22.69 17.84
CA VAL A 121 21.93 -22.20 16.79
C VAL A 121 22.73 -22.12 15.49
N ASP A 122 22.22 -22.70 14.42
CA ASP A 122 22.81 -22.59 13.10
C ASP A 122 22.32 -21.29 12.43
N PRO A 123 23.21 -20.40 11.97
CA PRO A 123 22.79 -19.18 11.24
C PRO A 123 21.92 -19.48 10.01
N ARG A 124 22.02 -20.67 9.41
CA ARG A 124 21.20 -21.11 8.28
C ARG A 124 19.74 -21.39 8.65
N ASP A 125 19.42 -21.47 9.94
CA ASP A 125 18.04 -21.60 10.40
C ASP A 125 17.31 -20.26 10.41
N PHE A 126 18.00 -19.15 10.19
CA PHE A 126 17.41 -17.83 10.05
C PHE A 126 17.16 -17.48 8.58
N SER A 127 16.04 -16.86 8.34
CA SER A 127 15.72 -16.26 7.05
C SER A 127 15.04 -14.91 7.25
N PHE A 128 15.36 -13.97 6.36
CA PHE A 128 14.68 -12.67 6.27
C PHE A 128 13.68 -12.74 5.14
N ILE A 129 12.40 -12.62 5.50
CA ILE A 129 11.30 -12.73 4.54
C ILE A 129 10.60 -11.38 4.49
N PRO A 130 10.57 -10.68 3.33
CA PRO A 130 9.72 -9.52 3.18
C PRO A 130 8.26 -9.97 3.28
N ALA A 131 7.50 -9.37 4.19
CA ALA A 131 6.07 -9.60 4.30
C ALA A 131 5.33 -8.92 3.14
N LYS A 132 4.03 -9.15 3.05
CA LYS A 132 3.18 -8.41 2.12
C LYS A 132 3.14 -6.93 2.48
N PHE A 133 2.87 -6.10 1.50
CA PHE A 133 2.60 -4.69 1.77
C PHE A 133 1.34 -4.52 2.63
N LYS A 134 1.33 -3.44 3.41
CA LYS A 134 0.17 -3.01 4.20
C LYS A 134 -1.04 -2.67 3.32
N TYR A 135 -0.78 -2.25 2.08
CA TYR A 135 -1.80 -1.87 1.11
C TYR A 135 -1.85 -2.88 -0.04
N ASP A 136 -3.06 -3.26 -0.44
CA ASP A 136 -3.31 -4.22 -1.51
C ASP A 136 -3.60 -3.53 -2.84
N LEU A 137 -3.98 -2.25 -2.79
CA LEU A 137 -4.34 -1.43 -3.94
C LEU A 137 -3.97 0.03 -3.70
N LEU A 138 -3.36 0.64 -4.70
CA LEU A 138 -3.16 2.09 -4.77
C LEU A 138 -4.22 2.68 -5.70
N VAL A 139 -4.96 3.69 -5.25
CA VAL A 139 -5.84 4.48 -6.10
C VAL A 139 -5.32 5.89 -6.17
N VAL A 140 -4.91 6.28 -7.36
CA VAL A 140 -4.31 7.58 -7.66
C VAL A 140 -5.38 8.49 -8.26
N LEU A 141 -5.49 9.72 -7.78
CA LEU A 141 -6.51 10.68 -8.19
C LEU A 141 -5.88 11.94 -8.79
N GLY A 142 -6.33 12.32 -9.99
CA GLY A 142 -5.92 13.54 -10.66
C GLY A 142 -4.43 13.61 -11.02
N CYS A 143 -3.80 12.48 -11.31
CA CYS A 143 -2.39 12.38 -11.58
C CYS A 143 -2.13 11.84 -12.99
N GLN A 144 -1.43 12.60 -13.81
CA GLN A 144 -1.10 12.21 -15.18
C GLN A 144 0.10 11.25 -15.22
N ASN A 145 1.08 11.48 -14.32
CA ASN A 145 2.31 10.71 -14.24
C ASN A 145 2.71 10.52 -12.77
N LEU A 146 3.17 9.32 -12.42
CA LEU A 146 3.61 8.98 -11.05
C LEU A 146 4.80 9.82 -10.57
N ASP A 147 5.56 10.45 -11.47
CA ASP A 147 6.65 11.34 -11.09
C ASP A 147 6.17 12.59 -10.34
N GLN A 148 4.88 12.93 -10.45
CA GLN A 148 4.25 14.01 -9.67
C GLN A 148 4.24 13.75 -8.16
N PHE A 149 4.53 12.52 -7.72
CA PHE A 149 4.71 12.18 -6.31
C PHE A 149 6.14 12.41 -5.80
N GLY A 150 7.12 12.68 -6.70
CA GLY A 150 8.50 13.04 -6.34
C GLY A 150 9.16 12.09 -5.34
N GLU A 151 9.78 12.66 -4.30
CA GLU A 151 10.49 11.91 -3.27
C GLU A 151 9.63 10.82 -2.58
N MET A 152 8.32 11.03 -2.46
CA MET A 152 7.44 10.06 -1.84
C MET A 152 7.41 8.75 -2.64
N ARG A 153 7.35 8.84 -3.98
CA ARG A 153 7.46 7.69 -4.86
C ARG A 153 8.85 7.04 -4.79
N GLU A 154 9.92 7.86 -4.78
CA GLU A 154 11.30 7.35 -4.71
C GLU A 154 11.55 6.57 -3.42
N LYS A 155 11.10 7.10 -2.28
CA LYS A 155 11.23 6.44 -0.97
C LYS A 155 10.42 5.15 -0.83
N ASN A 156 9.38 4.97 -1.66
CA ASN A 156 8.46 3.83 -1.63
C ASN A 156 8.40 3.12 -2.99
N ALA A 157 9.50 3.09 -3.75
CA ALA A 157 9.54 2.59 -5.11
C ALA A 157 8.97 1.15 -5.24
N ASP A 158 9.29 0.27 -4.29
CA ASP A 158 8.82 -1.11 -4.27
C ASP A 158 7.28 -1.17 -4.16
N LEU A 159 6.67 -0.31 -3.34
CA LEU A 159 5.21 -0.23 -3.20
C LEU A 159 4.54 0.12 -4.54
N PHE A 160 5.07 1.13 -5.24
CA PHE A 160 4.55 1.55 -6.54
C PHE A 160 4.82 0.55 -7.67
N PHE A 161 5.78 -0.33 -7.48
CA PHE A 161 6.12 -1.36 -8.45
C PHE A 161 5.34 -2.65 -8.26
N GLU A 162 5.17 -3.11 -7.02
CA GLU A 162 4.59 -4.41 -6.70
C GLU A 162 3.07 -4.38 -6.47
N VAL A 163 2.52 -3.23 -5.99
CA VAL A 163 1.09 -3.13 -5.69
C VAL A 163 0.31 -2.63 -6.90
N PRO A 164 -0.85 -3.23 -7.23
CA PRO A 164 -1.70 -2.76 -8.32
C PRO A 164 -2.09 -1.28 -8.16
N ILE A 165 -2.15 -0.56 -9.28
CA ILE A 165 -2.49 0.87 -9.31
C ILE A 165 -3.71 1.08 -10.18
N VAL A 166 -4.72 1.74 -9.63
CA VAL A 166 -5.85 2.31 -10.36
C VAL A 166 -5.67 3.82 -10.43
N ASN A 167 -5.60 4.39 -11.63
CA ASN A 167 -5.56 5.83 -11.81
C ASN A 167 -6.92 6.36 -12.27
N ILE A 168 -7.42 7.37 -11.55
CA ILE A 168 -8.66 8.09 -11.88
C ILE A 168 -8.28 9.53 -12.19
N ASP A 169 -8.24 9.85 -13.47
CA ASP A 169 -7.86 11.17 -13.98
C ASP A 169 -8.77 11.57 -15.14
N ASN A 170 -9.08 12.85 -15.23
CA ASN A 170 -9.87 13.43 -16.31
C ASN A 170 -9.03 14.07 -17.43
N SER A 171 -7.71 13.98 -17.32
CA SER A 171 -6.78 14.51 -18.32
C SER A 171 -6.63 13.55 -19.50
N GLY A 172 -6.65 14.09 -20.71
CA GLY A 172 -6.35 13.32 -21.92
C GLY A 172 -4.89 12.90 -22.08
N ALA A 173 -3.97 13.39 -21.22
CA ALA A 173 -2.55 13.09 -21.23
C ALA A 173 -2.14 12.09 -20.13
N ASN A 174 -3.04 11.18 -19.78
CA ASN A 174 -2.78 10.17 -18.76
C ASN A 174 -1.75 9.14 -19.25
N GLU A 175 -0.56 9.13 -18.64
CA GLU A 175 0.54 8.20 -18.95
C GLU A 175 0.55 6.97 -18.02
N ILE A 176 -0.30 6.96 -16.99
CA ILE A 176 -0.40 5.84 -16.06
C ILE A 176 -1.30 4.78 -16.69
N SER A 177 -0.70 3.81 -17.37
CA SER A 177 -1.43 2.61 -17.80
C SER A 177 -1.74 1.75 -16.56
N ALA A 178 -2.98 1.27 -16.43
CA ALA A 178 -3.36 0.29 -15.43
C ALA A 178 -2.45 -0.94 -15.52
N ARG A 179 -1.80 -1.29 -14.42
CA ARG A 179 -0.97 -2.49 -14.28
C ARG A 179 -1.64 -3.46 -13.32
#